data_365e96d34c7d520fd30b18922371a069
#
_entry.id   365e96d34c7d520fd30b18922371a069
#
_cell.length_a   1.000
_cell.length_b   1.000
_cell.length_c   1.000
_cell.angle_alpha   90.00
_cell.angle_beta   90.00
_cell.angle_gamma   90.00
#
_symmetry.space_group_name_H-M   'P 1'
#
loop_
_entity.id
_entity.type
_entity.pdbx_description
1 polymer ?
#
loop_
_entity_poly.entity_id
_entity_poly.type
_entity_poly.pdbx_seq_one_letter_code
_entity_poly.pdbx_strand_id
1 'polypeptide(L)'
;MRTCTWAGVAVRGMGLIAGSPRSTEVPSGQELLNRIKTNIQNWEELGLTDLLIPQRWWGTGEEIEGSSFDCLAMTTFLGAHTKTLNLITAIHPGFFSPTAITKWGTTMDRLTNGRWSINVTSGWHMEEFDMFGVDKLDHDTRYKRTAEFVEVLRGAWENEAFDYDGEYYQTDNLRLEPRPISDIEVFQGGQSDAAINLASQHSDWMFLNGGTPERIEEIVTKVRKACESTGRTVRFGMYSIPICRDTDEEAWDVIDNMLARVDKTLVEKRKQRTSGAQGMWDSDDPLSSIDSNEGYAARLIGSPDTILERIDLYKSLGIDMLHLGLGDEKFKKDVFPQLATL
;
A
#
# COMPACT_ATOMS: atom_id res chain seq x y z
N MET A 1 8.92 -8.45 12.98
CA MET A 1 7.78 -7.98 12.17
C MET A 1 8.29 -7.16 11.00
N ARG A 2 7.75 -7.33 9.76
CA ARG A 2 8.12 -6.46 8.61
C ARG A 2 7.54 -5.05 8.81
N THR A 3 8.24 -4.06 8.29
CA THR A 3 7.83 -2.65 8.35
C THR A 3 7.89 -2.03 6.97
N CYS A 4 6.84 -1.30 6.59
CA CYS A 4 6.71 -0.68 5.29
C CYS A 4 6.38 0.81 5.44
N THR A 5 6.74 1.64 4.47
CA THR A 5 6.24 3.01 4.34
C THR A 5 6.04 3.38 2.88
N TRP A 6 5.33 4.49 2.62
CA TRP A 6 5.20 5.05 1.30
C TRP A 6 6.54 5.64 0.80
N ALA A 7 6.89 5.36 -0.43
CA ALA A 7 8.08 5.96 -1.08
C ALA A 7 7.95 7.47 -1.36
N GLY A 8 6.83 8.06 -0.98
CA GLY A 8 6.53 9.47 -1.17
C GLY A 8 5.74 9.76 -2.43
N VAL A 9 5.21 10.98 -2.50
CA VAL A 9 4.41 11.49 -3.61
C VAL A 9 5.04 12.75 -4.19
N ALA A 10 4.80 13.04 -5.46
CA ALA A 10 5.34 14.21 -6.13
C ALA A 10 4.67 15.50 -5.66
N VAL A 11 3.35 15.49 -5.56
CA VAL A 11 2.53 16.61 -5.10
C VAL A 11 1.74 16.17 -3.87
N ARG A 12 1.83 16.95 -2.81
CA ARG A 12 1.07 16.70 -1.60
C ARG A 12 -0.39 17.08 -1.80
N GLY A 13 -1.31 16.17 -1.51
CA GLY A 13 -2.75 16.43 -1.57
C GLY A 13 -3.23 17.37 -0.47
N MET A 14 -4.53 17.65 -0.47
CA MET A 14 -5.18 18.45 0.57
C MET A 14 -5.26 17.66 1.87
N GLY A 15 -4.82 18.26 2.98
CA GLY A 15 -5.01 17.65 4.30
C GLY A 15 -6.48 17.70 4.72
N LEU A 16 -6.98 16.61 5.31
CA LEU A 16 -8.32 16.55 5.89
C LEU A 16 -8.47 17.41 7.16
N ILE A 17 -7.36 17.86 7.71
CA ILE A 17 -7.30 18.68 8.92
C ILE A 17 -7.01 20.12 8.50
N ALA A 18 -7.86 21.07 8.91
CA ALA A 18 -7.68 22.48 8.60
C ALA A 18 -6.33 23.00 9.09
N GLY A 19 -5.65 23.75 8.24
CA GLY A 19 -4.30 24.29 8.51
C GLY A 19 -3.15 23.28 8.31
N SER A 20 -3.41 22.10 7.80
CA SER A 20 -2.34 21.18 7.43
C SER A 20 -1.47 21.78 6.32
N PRO A 21 -0.13 21.64 6.43
CA PRO A 21 0.76 22.19 5.41
C PRO A 21 0.49 21.51 4.07
N ARG A 22 0.39 22.32 3.02
CA ARG A 22 0.26 21.90 1.64
C ARG A 22 1.50 22.34 0.85
N SER A 23 2.12 21.42 0.15
CA SER A 23 3.18 21.74 -0.80
C SER A 23 2.70 21.49 -2.22
N THR A 24 2.71 22.51 -3.04
CA THR A 24 2.47 22.42 -4.47
C THR A 24 3.77 22.43 -5.27
N GLU A 25 4.89 22.68 -4.62
CA GLU A 25 6.20 22.69 -5.26
C GLU A 25 6.74 21.27 -5.34
N VAL A 26 7.09 20.87 -6.55
CA VAL A 26 7.74 19.59 -6.84
C VAL A 26 9.19 19.87 -7.19
N PRO A 27 10.15 19.40 -6.39
CA PRO A 27 11.57 19.60 -6.71
C PRO A 27 11.93 18.88 -8.02
N SER A 28 12.98 19.36 -8.68
CA SER A 28 13.49 18.79 -9.93
C SER A 28 15.01 18.67 -9.92
N GLY A 29 15.55 17.94 -10.90
CA GLY A 29 17.00 17.83 -11.08
C GLY A 29 17.74 17.37 -9.82
N GLN A 30 18.82 18.04 -9.48
CA GLN A 30 19.70 17.65 -8.38
C GLN A 30 19.02 17.75 -7.01
N GLU A 31 18.13 18.70 -6.83
CA GLU A 31 17.37 18.85 -5.57
C GLU A 31 16.49 17.63 -5.31
N LEU A 32 15.73 17.18 -6.32
CA LEU A 32 14.91 15.97 -6.23
C LEU A 32 15.77 14.74 -5.92
N LEU A 33 16.88 14.58 -6.64
CA LEU A 33 17.80 13.45 -6.43
C LEU A 33 18.38 13.43 -5.01
N ASN A 34 18.79 14.58 -4.49
CA ASN A 34 19.32 14.67 -3.13
C ASN A 34 18.25 14.32 -2.11
N ARG A 35 17.03 14.83 -2.27
CA ARG A 35 15.90 14.54 -1.38
C ARG A 35 15.59 13.05 -1.33
N ILE A 36 15.52 12.39 -2.49
CA ILE A 36 15.25 10.95 -2.55
C ILE A 36 16.39 10.16 -1.88
N LYS A 37 17.65 10.49 -2.15
CA LYS A 37 18.81 9.83 -1.53
C LYS A 37 18.84 9.99 -0.01
N THR A 38 18.52 11.17 0.49
CA THR A 38 18.40 11.40 1.94
C THR A 38 17.29 10.55 2.55
N ASN A 39 16.13 10.45 1.88
CA ASN A 39 15.05 9.59 2.36
C ASN A 39 15.47 8.12 2.39
N ILE A 40 16.13 7.62 1.34
CA ILE A 40 16.65 6.23 1.30
C ILE A 40 17.58 5.99 2.48
N GLN A 41 18.54 6.89 2.71
CA GLN A 41 19.48 6.76 3.82
C GLN A 41 18.74 6.70 5.16
N ASN A 42 17.81 7.61 5.39
CA ASN A 42 17.03 7.65 6.63
C ASN A 42 16.21 6.37 6.85
N TRP A 43 15.61 5.81 5.78
CA TRP A 43 14.83 4.56 5.86
C TRP A 43 15.70 3.34 6.16
N GLU A 44 16.86 3.25 5.51
CA GLU A 44 17.82 2.14 5.74
C GLU A 44 18.46 2.25 7.13
N GLU A 45 18.81 3.45 7.58
CA GLU A 45 19.34 3.69 8.93
C GLU A 45 18.32 3.40 10.02
N LEU A 46 17.03 3.68 9.76
CA LEU A 46 15.94 3.33 10.66
C LEU A 46 15.73 1.80 10.76
N GLY A 47 16.18 1.03 9.76
CA GLY A 47 15.98 -0.41 9.69
C GLY A 47 14.61 -0.80 9.08
N LEU A 48 14.03 0.09 8.26
CA LEU A 48 12.82 -0.23 7.50
C LEU A 48 13.08 -1.41 6.56
N THR A 49 12.09 -2.29 6.39
CA THR A 49 12.25 -3.48 5.54
C THR A 49 11.70 -3.30 4.14
N ASP A 50 10.64 -2.51 3.97
CA ASP A 50 9.89 -2.41 2.72
C ASP A 50 9.53 -0.96 2.37
N LEU A 51 9.46 -0.67 1.06
CA LEU A 51 8.91 0.56 0.51
C LEU A 51 7.75 0.24 -0.43
N LEU A 52 6.60 0.88 -0.24
CA LEU A 52 5.48 0.82 -1.17
C LEU A 52 5.51 2.04 -2.09
N ILE A 53 5.73 1.79 -3.38
CA ILE A 53 5.78 2.83 -4.42
C ILE A 53 4.38 2.98 -5.02
N PRO A 54 3.69 4.12 -4.79
CA PRO A 54 2.30 4.28 -5.21
C PRO A 54 2.17 4.53 -6.72
N GLN A 55 1.07 4.05 -7.29
CA GLN A 55 0.53 4.56 -8.54
C GLN A 55 -0.63 5.51 -8.21
N ARG A 56 -0.44 6.81 -8.38
CA ARG A 56 -1.42 7.89 -8.24
C ARG A 56 -1.15 8.95 -9.29
N TRP A 57 -1.80 8.85 -10.43
CA TRP A 57 -1.47 9.68 -11.60
C TRP A 57 -2.46 10.83 -11.84
N TRP A 58 -3.45 11.00 -10.97
CA TRP A 58 -4.27 12.22 -10.96
C TRP A 58 -3.47 13.39 -10.42
N GLY A 59 -3.77 14.59 -10.84
CA GLY A 59 -2.87 15.68 -10.50
C GLY A 59 -3.38 17.09 -10.73
N THR A 60 -4.64 17.42 -10.38
CA THR A 60 -5.04 18.85 -10.35
C THR A 60 -4.47 19.58 -9.13
N GLY A 61 -3.96 18.85 -8.13
CA GLY A 61 -3.48 19.39 -6.86
C GLY A 61 -4.60 19.77 -5.89
N GLU A 62 -5.84 19.47 -6.23
CA GLU A 62 -7.03 19.70 -5.39
C GLU A 62 -7.53 18.41 -4.73
N GLU A 63 -6.89 17.29 -5.04
CA GLU A 63 -7.20 16.00 -4.45
C GLU A 63 -6.68 15.92 -3.01
N ILE A 64 -7.34 15.10 -2.21
CA ILE A 64 -6.93 14.83 -0.82
C ILE A 64 -5.61 14.05 -0.80
N GLU A 65 -5.50 13.05 -1.67
CA GLU A 65 -4.25 12.32 -1.90
C GLU A 65 -3.39 13.00 -2.97
N GLY A 66 -2.10 13.15 -2.70
CA GLY A 66 -1.18 13.74 -3.68
C GLY A 66 -0.88 12.82 -4.86
N SER A 67 -0.60 13.43 -6.01
CA SER A 67 -0.10 12.72 -7.18
C SER A 67 1.29 12.12 -6.92
N SER A 68 1.58 10.97 -7.51
CA SER A 68 2.91 10.36 -7.47
C SER A 68 3.68 10.58 -8.78
N PHE A 69 5.00 10.38 -8.71
CA PHE A 69 5.78 10.11 -9.92
C PHE A 69 5.37 8.77 -10.52
N ASP A 70 5.81 8.49 -11.75
CA ASP A 70 5.61 7.19 -12.37
C ASP A 70 6.19 6.06 -11.51
N CYS A 71 5.37 5.04 -11.22
CA CYS A 71 5.72 4.00 -10.27
C CYS A 71 6.85 3.09 -10.79
N LEU A 72 6.92 2.82 -12.11
CA LEU A 72 7.96 1.98 -12.70
C LEU A 72 9.31 2.70 -12.71
N ALA A 73 9.32 3.97 -13.16
CA ALA A 73 10.53 4.79 -13.17
C ALA A 73 11.08 4.98 -11.74
N MET A 74 10.21 5.28 -10.77
CA MET A 74 10.62 5.44 -9.37
C MET A 74 11.13 4.14 -8.77
N THR A 75 10.49 3.02 -9.01
CA THR A 75 10.97 1.72 -8.53
C THR A 75 12.36 1.39 -9.11
N THR A 76 12.57 1.65 -10.40
CA THR A 76 13.86 1.41 -11.05
C THR A 76 14.94 2.30 -10.43
N PHE A 77 14.63 3.57 -10.20
CA PHE A 77 15.56 4.51 -9.56
C PHE A 77 15.88 4.08 -8.12
N LEU A 78 14.86 3.75 -7.31
CA LEU A 78 15.04 3.29 -5.94
C LEU A 78 15.82 1.97 -5.88
N GLY A 79 15.57 1.04 -6.80
CA GLY A 79 16.30 -0.23 -6.89
C GLY A 79 17.81 -0.06 -7.10
N ALA A 80 18.19 0.96 -7.87
CA ALA A 80 19.60 1.28 -8.09
C ALA A 80 20.29 1.98 -6.90
N HIS A 81 19.53 2.53 -5.95
CA HIS A 81 20.05 3.32 -4.84
C HIS A 81 19.81 2.73 -3.45
N THR A 82 18.99 1.69 -3.33
CA THR A 82 18.72 0.96 -2.07
C THR A 82 19.58 -0.29 -1.98
N LYS A 83 19.90 -0.71 -0.75
CA LYS A 83 20.70 -1.91 -0.49
C LYS A 83 19.91 -3.02 0.19
N THR A 84 19.02 -2.67 1.11
CA THR A 84 18.33 -3.62 1.99
C THR A 84 16.83 -3.61 1.81
N LEU A 85 16.27 -2.49 1.35
CA LEU A 85 14.81 -2.31 1.22
C LEU A 85 14.22 -3.18 0.12
N ASN A 86 13.16 -3.91 0.43
CA ASN A 86 12.30 -4.54 -0.56
C ASN A 86 11.38 -3.47 -1.19
N LEU A 87 11.21 -3.51 -2.49
CA LEU A 87 10.48 -2.50 -3.26
C LEU A 87 9.15 -3.10 -3.76
N ILE A 88 8.05 -2.63 -3.21
CA ILE A 88 6.71 -3.07 -3.57
C ILE A 88 6.11 -2.05 -4.53
N THR A 89 6.02 -2.39 -5.82
CA THR A 89 5.47 -1.48 -6.83
C THR A 89 3.97 -1.63 -6.96
N ALA A 90 3.21 -0.57 -6.71
CA ALA A 90 1.77 -0.57 -6.94
C ALA A 90 1.46 -0.46 -8.44
N ILE A 91 0.60 -1.36 -8.92
CA ILE A 91 0.13 -1.43 -10.31
C ILE A 91 -1.39 -1.52 -10.32
N HIS A 92 -2.02 -0.69 -11.14
CA HIS A 92 -3.44 -0.83 -11.46
C HIS A 92 -3.60 -1.55 -12.81
N PRO A 93 -4.10 -2.80 -12.85
CA PRO A 93 -4.40 -3.50 -14.10
C PRO A 93 -5.35 -2.68 -14.99
N GLY A 94 -5.08 -2.68 -16.28
CA GLY A 94 -5.76 -1.83 -17.25
C GLY A 94 -4.91 -0.63 -17.69
N PHE A 95 -4.01 -0.13 -16.85
CA PHE A 95 -3.00 0.85 -17.27
C PHE A 95 -1.77 0.18 -17.92
N PHE A 96 -1.58 -1.11 -17.69
CA PHE A 96 -0.40 -1.85 -18.11
C PHE A 96 -0.76 -3.21 -18.74
N SER A 97 0.04 -3.65 -19.71
CA SER A 97 0.03 -5.04 -20.15
C SER A 97 0.70 -5.93 -19.09
N PRO A 98 0.08 -7.06 -18.68
CA PRO A 98 0.70 -7.99 -17.75
C PRO A 98 2.02 -8.56 -18.27
N THR A 99 2.15 -8.83 -19.57
CA THR A 99 3.38 -9.34 -20.19
C THR A 99 4.52 -8.32 -20.13
N ALA A 100 4.22 -7.02 -20.32
CA ALA A 100 5.20 -5.96 -20.16
C ALA A 100 5.67 -5.83 -18.70
N ILE A 101 4.74 -5.89 -17.74
CA ILE A 101 5.06 -5.86 -16.30
C ILE A 101 5.84 -7.09 -15.89
N THR A 102 5.50 -8.27 -16.40
CA THR A 102 6.27 -9.51 -16.16
C THR A 102 7.74 -9.35 -16.56
N LYS A 103 7.98 -8.81 -17.77
CA LYS A 103 9.34 -8.59 -18.26
C LYS A 103 10.10 -7.52 -17.46
N TRP A 104 9.47 -6.40 -17.17
CA TRP A 104 10.05 -5.34 -16.35
C TRP A 104 10.31 -5.83 -14.93
N GLY A 105 9.36 -6.52 -14.31
CA GLY A 105 9.47 -7.02 -12.94
C GLY A 105 10.59 -8.04 -12.78
N THR A 106 10.74 -8.97 -13.75
CA THR A 106 11.90 -9.89 -13.77
C THR A 106 13.23 -9.13 -13.85
N THR A 107 13.27 -8.02 -14.59
CA THR A 107 14.46 -7.17 -14.64
C THR A 107 14.72 -6.54 -13.27
N MET A 108 13.67 -6.05 -12.60
CA MET A 108 13.78 -5.46 -11.26
C MET A 108 14.23 -6.49 -10.23
N ASP A 109 13.65 -7.70 -10.25
CA ASP A 109 14.05 -8.79 -9.36
C ASP A 109 15.56 -9.08 -9.46
N ARG A 110 16.09 -9.15 -10.69
CA ARG A 110 17.52 -9.36 -10.94
C ARG A 110 18.39 -8.18 -10.55
N LEU A 111 18.00 -6.95 -10.90
CA LEU A 111 18.76 -5.74 -10.57
C LEU A 111 18.84 -5.50 -9.05
N THR A 112 17.80 -5.87 -8.33
CA THR A 112 17.72 -5.70 -6.87
C THR A 112 18.19 -6.94 -6.09
N ASN A 113 18.56 -8.02 -6.77
CA ASN A 113 18.92 -9.31 -6.18
C ASN A 113 17.78 -9.87 -5.30
N GLY A 114 16.58 -9.98 -5.86
CA GLY A 114 15.41 -10.57 -5.21
C GLY A 114 14.64 -9.62 -4.26
N ARG A 115 14.92 -8.32 -4.28
CA ARG A 115 14.25 -7.33 -3.42
C ARG A 115 13.15 -6.56 -4.14
N TRP A 116 12.40 -7.21 -5.01
CA TRP A 116 11.28 -6.61 -5.69
C TRP A 116 10.01 -7.44 -5.50
N SER A 117 8.89 -6.75 -5.31
CA SER A 117 7.56 -7.31 -5.17
C SER A 117 6.55 -6.42 -5.90
N ILE A 118 5.36 -6.93 -6.16
CA ILE A 118 4.30 -6.18 -6.82
C ILE A 118 3.06 -6.07 -5.92
N ASN A 119 2.44 -4.90 -5.88
CA ASN A 119 1.13 -4.70 -5.27
C ASN A 119 0.09 -4.43 -6.37
N VAL A 120 -0.80 -5.39 -6.60
CA VAL A 120 -1.82 -5.31 -7.65
C VAL A 120 -3.12 -4.77 -7.03
N THR A 121 -3.54 -3.59 -7.46
CA THR A 121 -4.76 -2.94 -6.98
C THR A 121 -5.76 -2.78 -8.11
N SER A 122 -6.99 -3.28 -7.93
CA SER A 122 -8.02 -3.27 -8.99
C SER A 122 -8.49 -1.86 -9.39
N GLY A 123 -8.01 -0.83 -8.68
CA GLY A 123 -8.34 0.57 -8.91
C GLY A 123 -9.51 1.04 -8.04
N TRP A 124 -9.45 2.27 -7.57
CA TRP A 124 -10.44 2.85 -6.66
C TRP A 124 -10.81 4.29 -7.03
N HIS A 125 -9.93 5.02 -7.70
CA HIS A 125 -10.14 6.40 -8.13
C HIS A 125 -10.55 6.42 -9.61
N MET A 126 -11.85 6.42 -9.87
CA MET A 126 -12.38 6.22 -11.22
C MET A 126 -12.08 7.37 -12.18
N GLU A 127 -11.85 8.58 -11.67
CA GLU A 127 -11.44 9.74 -12.49
C GLU A 127 -10.05 9.51 -13.12
N GLU A 128 -9.16 8.77 -12.46
CA GLU A 128 -7.84 8.44 -13.01
C GLU A 128 -7.97 7.59 -14.29
N PHE A 129 -8.92 6.65 -14.30
CA PHE A 129 -9.21 5.82 -15.49
C PHE A 129 -9.68 6.69 -16.65
N ASP A 130 -10.60 7.63 -16.40
CA ASP A 130 -11.09 8.56 -17.41
C ASP A 130 -9.94 9.44 -17.95
N MET A 131 -9.12 10.01 -17.07
CA MET A 131 -8.00 10.89 -17.43
C MET A 131 -6.97 10.21 -18.34
N PHE A 132 -6.72 8.92 -18.14
CA PHE A 132 -5.74 8.17 -18.90
C PHE A 132 -6.34 7.32 -20.04
N GLY A 133 -7.64 7.47 -20.31
CA GLY A 133 -8.32 6.75 -21.38
C GLY A 133 -8.38 5.23 -21.17
N VAL A 134 -8.41 4.82 -19.91
CA VAL A 134 -8.51 3.40 -19.51
C VAL A 134 -9.97 3.03 -19.29
N ASP A 135 -10.37 1.86 -19.77
CA ASP A 135 -11.75 1.37 -19.64
C ASP A 135 -12.20 1.32 -18.17
N LYS A 136 -13.29 2.04 -17.90
CA LYS A 136 -13.92 2.15 -16.59
C LYS A 136 -14.89 0.99 -16.40
N LEU A 137 -14.37 -0.12 -15.91
CA LEU A 137 -15.17 -1.29 -15.59
C LEU A 137 -15.86 -1.13 -14.23
N ASP A 138 -16.98 -1.84 -14.02
CA ASP A 138 -17.60 -1.95 -12.71
C ASP A 138 -16.67 -2.63 -11.69
N HIS A 139 -17.03 -2.55 -10.41
CA HIS A 139 -16.20 -3.05 -9.31
C HIS A 139 -15.79 -4.52 -9.50
N ASP A 140 -16.73 -5.41 -9.71
CA ASP A 140 -16.46 -6.85 -9.76
C ASP A 140 -15.70 -7.24 -11.04
N THR A 141 -15.99 -6.60 -12.15
CA THR A 141 -15.29 -6.77 -13.43
C THR A 141 -13.83 -6.34 -13.33
N ARG A 142 -13.54 -5.26 -12.59
CA ARG A 142 -12.13 -4.88 -12.32
C ARG A 142 -11.37 -5.96 -11.57
N TYR A 143 -12.01 -6.64 -10.59
CA TYR A 143 -11.38 -7.74 -9.85
C TYR A 143 -11.14 -8.97 -10.72
N LYS A 144 -12.06 -9.30 -11.65
CA LYS A 144 -11.83 -10.36 -12.64
C LYS A 144 -10.62 -10.06 -13.53
N ARG A 145 -10.54 -8.84 -14.08
CA ARG A 145 -9.36 -8.42 -14.86
C ARG A 145 -8.08 -8.49 -14.03
N THR A 146 -8.14 -8.17 -12.75
CA THR A 146 -6.98 -8.24 -11.86
C THR A 146 -6.56 -9.69 -11.60
N ALA A 147 -7.50 -10.62 -11.47
CA ALA A 147 -7.20 -12.05 -11.33
C ALA A 147 -6.42 -12.56 -12.54
N GLU A 148 -6.93 -12.33 -13.76
CA GLU A 148 -6.24 -12.71 -14.99
C GLU A 148 -4.85 -12.05 -15.12
N PHE A 149 -4.75 -10.78 -14.70
CA PHE A 149 -3.45 -10.08 -14.68
C PHE A 149 -2.43 -10.83 -13.82
N VAL A 150 -2.80 -11.23 -12.61
CA VAL A 150 -1.91 -11.98 -11.70
C VAL A 150 -1.64 -13.39 -12.23
N GLU A 151 -2.62 -14.06 -12.83
CA GLU A 151 -2.43 -15.36 -13.47
C GLU A 151 -1.40 -15.32 -14.59
N VAL A 152 -1.45 -14.28 -15.44
CA VAL A 152 -0.43 -14.08 -16.49
C VAL A 152 0.94 -13.80 -15.89
N LEU A 153 1.04 -13.00 -14.83
CA LEU A 153 2.32 -12.77 -14.14
C LEU A 153 2.92 -14.09 -13.63
N ARG A 154 2.14 -14.84 -12.83
CA ARG A 154 2.62 -16.11 -12.24
C ARG A 154 2.91 -17.15 -13.31
N GLY A 155 2.02 -17.30 -14.28
CA GLY A 155 2.21 -18.25 -15.37
C GLY A 155 3.52 -18.02 -16.12
N ALA A 156 3.84 -16.77 -16.42
CA ALA A 156 5.08 -16.43 -17.11
C ALA A 156 6.32 -16.57 -16.19
N TRP A 157 6.21 -16.33 -14.89
CA TRP A 157 7.34 -16.53 -13.95
C TRP A 157 7.63 -17.99 -13.65
N GLU A 158 6.60 -18.83 -13.60
CA GLU A 158 6.69 -20.23 -13.17
C GLU A 158 6.96 -21.21 -14.31
N ASN A 159 6.56 -20.89 -15.56
CA ASN A 159 6.66 -21.79 -16.69
C ASN A 159 7.74 -21.37 -17.70
N GLU A 160 8.32 -22.34 -18.42
CA GLU A 160 9.25 -22.08 -19.53
C GLU A 160 8.56 -21.45 -20.75
N ALA A 161 7.33 -21.91 -21.02
CA ALA A 161 6.43 -21.35 -22.01
C ALA A 161 5.02 -21.32 -21.42
N PHE A 162 4.25 -20.25 -21.65
CA PHE A 162 2.96 -20.05 -21.05
C PHE A 162 1.94 -19.54 -22.06
N ASP A 163 0.89 -20.33 -22.24
CA ASP A 163 -0.30 -19.97 -23.02
C ASP A 163 -1.40 -19.56 -22.04
N TYR A 164 -2.11 -18.50 -22.35
CA TYR A 164 -3.23 -18.01 -21.58
C TYR A 164 -4.34 -17.50 -22.51
N ASP A 165 -5.57 -17.93 -22.28
CA ASP A 165 -6.75 -17.54 -23.08
C ASP A 165 -7.86 -17.07 -22.12
N GLY A 166 -7.70 -15.84 -21.59
CA GLY A 166 -8.65 -15.20 -20.70
C GLY A 166 -9.59 -14.23 -21.42
N GLU A 167 -10.51 -13.65 -20.65
CA GLU A 167 -11.45 -12.63 -21.14
C GLU A 167 -10.72 -11.30 -21.45
N TYR A 168 -9.72 -10.94 -20.64
CA TYR A 168 -9.01 -9.66 -20.69
C TYR A 168 -7.62 -9.79 -21.29
N TYR A 169 -6.98 -10.92 -21.13
CA TYR A 169 -5.60 -11.12 -21.59
C TYR A 169 -5.44 -12.46 -22.29
N GLN A 170 -4.60 -12.46 -23.34
CA GLN A 170 -4.23 -13.67 -24.06
C GLN A 170 -2.72 -13.69 -24.28
N THR A 171 -2.10 -14.87 -24.18
CA THR A 171 -0.71 -15.09 -24.54
C THR A 171 -0.58 -16.37 -25.37
N ASP A 172 0.36 -16.36 -26.31
CA ASP A 172 0.70 -17.52 -27.16
C ASP A 172 2.20 -17.80 -27.01
N ASN A 173 2.53 -18.93 -26.43
CA ASN A 173 3.89 -19.40 -26.22
C ASN A 173 4.80 -18.33 -25.56
N LEU A 174 4.28 -17.62 -24.55
CA LEU A 174 5.03 -16.58 -23.84
C LEU A 174 6.25 -17.18 -23.16
N ARG A 175 7.43 -16.76 -23.57
CA ARG A 175 8.72 -17.16 -23.00
C ARG A 175 9.39 -15.97 -22.36
N LEU A 176 9.70 -16.10 -21.08
CA LEU A 176 10.31 -15.03 -20.29
C LEU A 176 11.79 -15.34 -20.05
N GLU A 177 12.66 -14.59 -20.74
CA GLU A 177 14.11 -14.65 -20.54
C GLU A 177 14.71 -13.24 -20.32
N PRO A 178 15.58 -13.04 -19.32
CA PRO A 178 15.93 -14.00 -18.27
C PRO A 178 14.77 -14.24 -17.32
N ARG A 179 14.77 -15.37 -16.62
CA ARG A 179 13.76 -15.70 -15.61
C ARG A 179 14.06 -14.96 -14.28
N PRO A 180 13.06 -14.77 -13.39
CA PRO A 180 13.30 -14.24 -12.06
C PRO A 180 14.25 -15.15 -11.26
N ILE A 181 14.89 -14.58 -10.25
CA ILE A 181 15.81 -15.31 -9.35
C ILE A 181 15.19 -15.56 -7.98
N SER A 182 14.06 -14.94 -7.69
CA SER A 182 13.31 -15.11 -6.43
C SER A 182 11.86 -15.51 -6.71
N ASP A 183 11.19 -15.96 -5.65
CA ASP A 183 9.72 -16.09 -5.63
C ASP A 183 9.13 -14.69 -5.41
N ILE A 184 8.72 -14.03 -6.49
CA ILE A 184 8.21 -12.67 -6.44
C ILE A 184 6.88 -12.64 -5.68
N GLU A 185 6.86 -11.91 -4.56
CA GLU A 185 5.65 -11.76 -3.74
C GLU A 185 4.62 -10.86 -4.43
N VAL A 186 3.36 -11.32 -4.43
CA VAL A 186 2.22 -10.56 -4.93
C VAL A 186 1.42 -10.03 -3.73
N PHE A 187 1.43 -8.72 -3.60
CA PHE A 187 0.62 -7.96 -2.65
C PHE A 187 -0.66 -7.49 -3.31
N GLN A 188 -1.70 -7.26 -2.51
CA GLN A 188 -2.96 -6.70 -2.94
C GLN A 188 -3.53 -5.80 -1.86
N GLY A 189 -4.19 -4.72 -2.25
CA GLY A 189 -5.00 -3.87 -1.37
C GLY A 189 -6.49 -4.07 -1.58
N GLY A 190 -7.29 -3.77 -0.56
CA GLY A 190 -8.74 -3.84 -0.59
C GLY A 190 -9.33 -4.73 0.50
N GLN A 191 -10.61 -4.49 0.87
CA GLN A 191 -11.29 -5.18 1.98
C GLN A 191 -12.71 -5.66 1.62
N SER A 192 -13.14 -5.47 0.36
CA SER A 192 -14.42 -5.97 -0.14
C SER A 192 -14.40 -7.49 -0.31
N ASP A 193 -15.57 -8.10 -0.43
CA ASP A 193 -15.68 -9.55 -0.69
C ASP A 193 -14.94 -9.96 -1.97
N ALA A 194 -14.98 -9.13 -3.02
CA ALA A 194 -14.21 -9.36 -4.24
C ALA A 194 -12.69 -9.31 -3.98
N ALA A 195 -12.23 -8.39 -3.12
CA ALA A 195 -10.83 -8.32 -2.70
C ALA A 195 -10.41 -9.55 -1.90
N ILE A 196 -11.25 -10.01 -0.98
CA ILE A 196 -11.02 -11.23 -0.19
C ILE A 196 -10.92 -12.46 -1.09
N ASN A 197 -11.84 -12.57 -2.07
CA ASN A 197 -11.83 -13.66 -3.04
C ASN A 197 -10.54 -13.65 -3.89
N LEU A 198 -10.15 -12.50 -4.43
CA LEU A 198 -8.91 -12.34 -5.19
C LEU A 198 -7.68 -12.70 -4.32
N ALA A 199 -7.61 -12.21 -3.07
CA ALA A 199 -6.50 -12.49 -2.18
C ALA A 199 -6.36 -13.99 -1.91
N SER A 200 -7.44 -14.67 -1.58
CA SER A 200 -7.44 -16.12 -1.25
C SER A 200 -7.01 -17.01 -2.41
N GLN A 201 -7.11 -16.53 -3.66
CA GLN A 201 -6.78 -17.29 -4.86
C GLN A 201 -5.39 -16.94 -5.43
N HIS A 202 -4.97 -15.67 -5.34
CA HIS A 202 -3.87 -15.18 -6.16
C HIS A 202 -2.77 -14.43 -5.39
N SER A 203 -3.04 -13.92 -4.16
CA SER A 203 -2.08 -13.05 -3.45
C SER A 203 -1.29 -13.79 -2.36
N ASP A 204 -0.08 -13.31 -2.06
CA ASP A 204 0.73 -13.76 -0.93
C ASP A 204 0.52 -12.85 0.28
N TRP A 205 0.19 -11.57 0.00
CA TRP A 205 -0.06 -10.55 0.99
C TRP A 205 -1.33 -9.76 0.70
N MET A 206 -2.03 -9.37 1.76
CA MET A 206 -3.15 -8.44 1.69
C MET A 206 -2.87 -7.22 2.56
N PHE A 207 -2.83 -6.04 1.95
CA PHE A 207 -2.77 -4.78 2.68
C PHE A 207 -4.16 -4.37 3.15
N LEU A 208 -4.27 -4.17 4.46
CA LEU A 208 -5.47 -3.67 5.14
C LEU A 208 -5.31 -2.18 5.45
N ASN A 209 -6.40 -1.44 5.40
CA ASN A 209 -6.47 -0.14 6.04
C ASN A 209 -6.30 -0.28 7.56
N GLY A 210 -6.06 0.80 8.26
CA GLY A 210 -6.13 0.82 9.72
C GLY A 210 -7.54 0.47 10.22
N GLY A 211 -7.60 -0.11 11.39
CA GLY A 211 -8.87 -0.50 12.00
C GLY A 211 -8.70 -0.91 13.44
N THR A 212 -9.81 -0.98 14.19
CA THR A 212 -9.79 -1.54 15.54
C THR A 212 -9.42 -3.03 15.52
N PRO A 213 -8.95 -3.59 16.65
CA PRO A 213 -8.62 -5.01 16.71
C PRO A 213 -9.77 -5.92 16.26
N GLU A 214 -11.01 -5.59 16.63
CA GLU A 214 -12.20 -6.37 16.27
C GLU A 214 -12.43 -6.37 14.76
N ARG A 215 -12.29 -5.22 14.10
CA ARG A 215 -12.41 -5.10 12.63
C ARG A 215 -11.32 -5.87 11.91
N ILE A 216 -10.09 -5.77 12.39
CA ILE A 216 -8.95 -6.48 11.80
C ILE A 216 -9.12 -7.99 11.97
N GLU A 217 -9.52 -8.45 13.15
CA GLU A 217 -9.81 -9.88 13.40
C GLU A 217 -10.91 -10.42 12.47
N GLU A 218 -11.99 -9.65 12.29
CA GLU A 218 -13.07 -10.02 11.37
C GLU A 218 -12.56 -10.21 9.94
N ILE A 219 -11.77 -9.26 9.42
CA ILE A 219 -11.25 -9.33 8.04
C ILE A 219 -10.28 -10.50 7.90
N VAL A 220 -9.31 -10.63 8.82
CA VAL A 220 -8.33 -11.73 8.81
C VAL A 220 -9.04 -13.08 8.85
N THR A 221 -10.09 -13.22 9.68
CA THR A 221 -10.88 -14.45 9.79
C THR A 221 -11.61 -14.76 8.48
N LYS A 222 -12.23 -13.76 7.82
CA LYS A 222 -12.89 -13.93 6.52
C LYS A 222 -11.91 -14.40 5.44
N VAL A 223 -10.72 -13.79 5.38
CA VAL A 223 -9.69 -14.17 4.39
C VAL A 223 -9.18 -15.59 4.66
N ARG A 224 -8.86 -15.92 5.91
CA ARG A 224 -8.42 -17.29 6.28
C ARG A 224 -9.45 -18.33 5.90
N LYS A 225 -10.73 -18.07 6.17
CA LYS A 225 -11.84 -18.94 5.77
C LYS A 225 -11.93 -19.10 4.25
N ALA A 226 -11.76 -18.03 3.48
CA ALA A 226 -11.74 -18.12 2.02
C ALA A 226 -10.54 -18.97 1.52
N CYS A 227 -9.40 -18.89 2.19
CA CYS A 227 -8.21 -19.66 1.87
C CYS A 227 -8.36 -21.18 2.11
N GLU A 228 -9.29 -21.62 2.97
CA GLU A 228 -9.55 -23.06 3.20
C GLU A 228 -9.89 -23.80 1.90
N SER A 229 -10.61 -23.15 0.98
CA SER A 229 -11.01 -23.75 -0.31
C SER A 229 -9.87 -23.86 -1.32
N THR A 230 -8.84 -23.02 -1.19
CA THR A 230 -7.70 -22.93 -2.12
C THR A 230 -6.44 -23.60 -1.57
N GLY A 231 -6.40 -23.90 -0.26
CA GLY A 231 -5.21 -24.39 0.43
C GLY A 231 -4.06 -23.36 0.52
N ARG A 232 -4.30 -22.11 0.17
CA ARG A 232 -3.29 -21.03 0.22
C ARG A 232 -3.22 -20.39 1.61
N THR A 233 -2.12 -19.69 1.86
CA THR A 233 -1.94 -18.84 3.03
C THR A 233 -1.69 -17.41 2.56
N VAL A 234 -2.42 -16.46 3.13
CA VAL A 234 -2.25 -15.03 2.90
C VAL A 234 -1.72 -14.38 4.17
N ARG A 235 -0.67 -13.57 4.03
CA ARG A 235 -0.11 -12.75 5.10
C ARG A 235 -0.73 -11.35 5.06
N PHE A 236 -0.69 -10.63 6.18
CA PHE A 236 -1.37 -9.35 6.30
C PHE A 236 -0.42 -8.22 6.67
N GLY A 237 -0.52 -7.13 5.88
CA GLY A 237 0.04 -5.83 6.24
C GLY A 237 -1.07 -4.87 6.62
N MET A 238 -0.90 -4.08 7.69
CA MET A 238 -1.90 -3.11 8.14
C MET A 238 -1.32 -1.70 8.12
N TYR A 239 -2.06 -0.76 7.53
CA TYR A 239 -1.69 0.65 7.57
C TYR A 239 -1.94 1.26 8.95
N SER A 240 -1.01 2.06 9.44
CA SER A 240 -1.12 2.72 10.74
C SER A 240 -0.29 4.00 10.81
N ILE A 241 -0.81 4.99 11.53
CA ILE A 241 -0.13 6.25 11.81
C ILE A 241 0.03 6.37 13.32
N PRO A 242 1.24 6.15 13.84
CA PRO A 242 1.47 6.26 15.28
C PRO A 242 1.52 7.72 15.74
N ILE A 243 1.02 7.94 16.96
CA ILE A 243 1.20 9.16 17.76
C ILE A 243 1.78 8.75 19.10
N CYS A 244 3.08 8.98 19.27
CA CYS A 244 3.81 8.60 20.48
C CYS A 244 4.14 9.82 21.35
N ARG A 245 3.78 9.77 22.66
CA ARG A 245 4.09 10.81 23.65
C ARG A 245 4.62 10.14 24.93
N ASP A 246 4.98 10.94 25.92
CA ASP A 246 5.44 10.39 27.20
C ASP A 246 4.30 9.73 27.97
N THR A 247 3.07 10.20 27.80
CA THR A 247 1.87 9.62 28.38
C THR A 247 0.79 9.40 27.31
N ASP A 248 -0.16 8.51 27.63
CA ASP A 248 -1.32 8.27 26.77
C ASP A 248 -2.20 9.52 26.65
N GLU A 249 -2.38 10.26 27.75
CA GLU A 249 -3.16 11.50 27.78
C GLU A 249 -2.61 12.53 26.78
N GLU A 250 -1.29 12.78 26.82
CA GLU A 250 -0.64 13.70 25.87
C GLU A 250 -0.81 13.25 24.41
N ALA A 251 -0.79 11.94 24.13
CA ALA A 251 -0.98 11.41 22.78
C ALA A 251 -2.43 11.60 22.30
N TRP A 252 -3.39 11.37 23.18
CA TRP A 252 -4.81 11.57 22.87
C TRP A 252 -5.17 13.04 22.73
N ASP A 253 -4.55 13.95 23.49
CA ASP A 253 -4.70 15.40 23.30
C ASP A 253 -4.33 15.83 21.86
N VAL A 254 -3.31 15.21 21.24
CA VAL A 254 -2.98 15.46 19.83
C VAL A 254 -4.13 15.04 18.93
N ILE A 255 -4.71 13.87 19.14
CA ILE A 255 -5.85 13.36 18.38
C ILE A 255 -7.08 14.26 18.54
N ASP A 256 -7.42 14.65 19.75
CA ASP A 256 -8.57 15.52 20.01
C ASP A 256 -8.41 16.88 19.33
N ASN A 257 -7.20 17.44 19.34
CA ASN A 257 -6.88 18.65 18.60
C ASN A 257 -6.98 18.47 17.07
N MET A 258 -6.66 17.29 16.55
CA MET A 258 -6.84 16.98 15.13
C MET A 258 -8.32 16.86 14.78
N LEU A 259 -9.09 16.11 15.55
CA LEU A 259 -10.54 15.91 15.35
C LEU A 259 -11.32 17.23 15.40
N ALA A 260 -10.95 18.15 16.32
CA ALA A 260 -11.57 19.48 16.40
C ALA A 260 -11.34 20.33 15.12
N ARG A 261 -10.35 20.01 14.30
CA ARG A 261 -9.99 20.75 13.08
C ARG A 261 -10.29 20.00 11.79
N VAL A 262 -11.00 18.88 11.85
CA VAL A 262 -11.37 18.12 10.64
C VAL A 262 -12.27 18.96 9.74
N ASP A 263 -11.91 19.09 8.47
CA ASP A 263 -12.74 19.71 7.45
C ASP A 263 -13.78 18.71 6.94
N LYS A 264 -14.97 18.77 7.52
CA LYS A 264 -16.09 17.87 7.19
C LYS A 264 -16.48 17.93 5.71
N THR A 265 -16.28 19.08 5.05
CA THR A 265 -16.58 19.23 3.62
C THR A 265 -15.60 18.44 2.77
N LEU A 266 -14.33 18.45 3.15
CA LEU A 266 -13.30 17.66 2.46
C LEU A 266 -13.50 16.16 2.70
N VAL A 267 -13.86 15.76 3.92
CA VAL A 267 -14.18 14.35 4.23
C VAL A 267 -15.34 13.86 3.36
N GLU A 268 -16.41 14.65 3.25
CA GLU A 268 -17.56 14.27 2.42
C GLU A 268 -17.19 14.19 0.92
N LYS A 269 -16.47 15.18 0.40
CA LYS A 269 -15.95 15.13 -0.98
C LYS A 269 -15.12 13.87 -1.23
N ARG A 270 -14.30 13.48 -0.27
CA ARG A 270 -13.49 12.28 -0.37
C ARG A 270 -14.35 11.02 -0.42
N LYS A 271 -15.31 10.87 0.49
CA LYS A 271 -16.25 9.74 0.49
C LYS A 271 -16.95 9.59 -0.88
N GLN A 272 -17.37 10.70 -1.47
CA GLN A 272 -17.97 10.70 -2.81
C GLN A 272 -17.00 10.23 -3.90
N ARG A 273 -15.76 10.73 -3.91
CA ARG A 273 -14.74 10.35 -4.91
C ARG A 273 -14.28 8.90 -4.77
N THR A 274 -14.27 8.37 -3.54
CA THR A 274 -13.86 6.99 -3.26
C THR A 274 -15.01 5.99 -3.26
N SER A 275 -16.20 6.39 -3.67
CA SER A 275 -17.41 5.53 -3.73
C SER A 275 -17.25 4.28 -4.61
N GLY A 276 -16.25 4.24 -5.51
CA GLY A 276 -15.87 3.06 -6.26
C GLY A 276 -15.05 2.03 -5.47
N ALA A 277 -14.60 2.36 -4.27
CA ALA A 277 -13.84 1.48 -3.38
C ALA A 277 -14.77 0.98 -2.26
N GLN A 278 -15.31 -0.21 -2.42
CA GLN A 278 -16.14 -0.84 -1.41
C GLN A 278 -15.29 -1.29 -0.20
N GLY A 279 -15.86 -1.20 1.00
CA GLY A 279 -15.20 -1.60 2.26
C GLY A 279 -14.27 -0.54 2.85
N MET A 280 -14.20 0.66 2.26
CA MET A 280 -13.53 1.83 2.85
C MET A 280 -14.57 2.77 3.47
N TRP A 281 -14.23 3.41 4.61
CA TRP A 281 -15.09 4.41 5.27
C TRP A 281 -16.43 3.88 5.81
N ASP A 282 -16.53 2.56 6.02
CA ASP A 282 -17.72 1.90 6.56
C ASP A 282 -17.81 2.01 8.09
N SER A 283 -16.79 2.59 8.74
CA SER A 283 -16.70 2.74 10.18
C SER A 283 -17.22 4.08 10.66
N ASP A 284 -18.02 4.07 11.73
CA ASP A 284 -18.42 5.27 12.47
C ASP A 284 -17.32 5.82 13.40
N ASP A 285 -16.14 5.20 13.42
CA ASP A 285 -14.99 5.65 14.19
C ASP A 285 -14.49 7.01 13.65
N PRO A 286 -14.51 8.08 14.47
CA PRO A 286 -14.02 9.38 14.04
C PRO A 286 -12.58 9.37 13.52
N LEU A 287 -11.74 8.45 14.02
CA LEU A 287 -10.34 8.32 13.59
C LEU A 287 -10.21 7.83 12.14
N SER A 288 -11.20 7.11 11.63
CA SER A 288 -11.23 6.69 10.23
C SER A 288 -11.35 7.86 9.25
N SER A 289 -11.83 9.03 9.71
CA SER A 289 -12.10 10.19 8.86
C SER A 289 -10.94 11.19 8.75
N ILE A 290 -9.88 11.03 9.54
CA ILE A 290 -8.78 12.02 9.60
C ILE A 290 -7.56 11.64 8.76
N ASP A 291 -7.57 10.47 8.15
CA ASP A 291 -6.54 9.99 7.23
C ASP A 291 -7.14 9.20 6.06
N SER A 292 -6.36 9.09 5.00
CA SER A 292 -6.81 8.50 3.73
C SER A 292 -6.95 6.98 3.75
N ASN A 293 -6.21 6.28 4.57
CA ASN A 293 -6.25 4.82 4.70
C ASN A 293 -6.57 4.39 6.13
N GLU A 294 -7.31 5.24 6.88
CA GLU A 294 -7.77 4.95 8.24
C GLU A 294 -6.63 4.63 9.25
N GLY A 295 -5.42 5.18 9.01
CA GLY A 295 -4.22 4.82 9.77
C GLY A 295 -4.30 5.10 11.26
N TYR A 296 -5.04 6.13 11.68
CA TYR A 296 -5.26 6.43 13.10
C TYR A 296 -6.26 5.47 13.76
N ALA A 297 -7.14 4.82 12.99
CA ALA A 297 -8.07 3.83 13.51
C ALA A 297 -7.36 2.58 14.07
N ALA A 298 -6.11 2.34 13.69
CA ALA A 298 -5.25 1.33 14.31
C ALA A 298 -4.87 1.65 15.76
N ARG A 299 -5.11 2.89 16.20
CA ARG A 299 -4.86 3.34 17.58
C ARG A 299 -3.46 3.03 18.11
N LEU A 300 -2.42 3.18 17.26
CA LEU A 300 -1.04 3.23 17.73
C LEU A 300 -0.79 4.61 18.35
N ILE A 301 -1.55 4.94 19.41
CA ILE A 301 -1.64 6.23 20.06
C ILE A 301 -1.42 6.02 21.54
N GLY A 302 -0.41 6.68 22.12
CA GLY A 302 -0.10 6.55 23.54
C GLY A 302 1.38 6.67 23.85
N SER A 303 1.74 6.16 25.03
CA SER A 303 3.12 5.97 25.47
C SER A 303 3.80 4.86 24.65
N PRO A 304 5.14 4.76 24.66
CA PRO A 304 5.84 3.68 24.00
C PRO A 304 5.32 2.28 24.40
N ASP A 305 5.07 2.06 25.67
CA ASP A 305 4.58 0.77 26.19
C ASP A 305 3.17 0.46 25.67
N THR A 306 2.25 1.42 25.72
CA THR A 306 0.89 1.27 25.17
C THR A 306 0.89 0.95 23.68
N ILE A 307 1.77 1.61 22.91
CA ILE A 307 1.89 1.34 21.47
C ILE A 307 2.44 -0.07 21.21
N LEU A 308 3.46 -0.51 21.96
CA LEU A 308 4.03 -1.84 21.84
C LEU A 308 3.01 -2.93 22.19
N GLU A 309 2.26 -2.77 23.28
CA GLU A 309 1.16 -3.69 23.64
C GLU A 309 0.11 -3.78 22.52
N ARG A 310 -0.22 -2.66 21.90
CA ARG A 310 -1.16 -2.61 20.76
C ARG A 310 -0.60 -3.33 19.53
N ILE A 311 0.68 -3.17 19.23
CA ILE A 311 1.36 -3.86 18.13
C ILE A 311 1.39 -5.37 18.38
N ASP A 312 1.69 -5.81 19.60
CA ASP A 312 1.65 -7.23 19.98
C ASP A 312 0.25 -7.82 19.82
N LEU A 313 -0.79 -7.07 20.16
CA LEU A 313 -2.16 -7.48 19.93
C LEU A 313 -2.43 -7.71 18.43
N TYR A 314 -2.11 -6.75 17.56
CA TYR A 314 -2.30 -6.93 16.11
C TYR A 314 -1.49 -8.10 15.55
N LYS A 315 -0.26 -8.29 16.02
CA LYS A 315 0.54 -9.47 15.67
C LYS A 315 -0.16 -10.78 16.06
N SER A 316 -0.76 -10.83 17.25
CA SER A 316 -1.53 -12.01 17.70
C SER A 316 -2.78 -12.29 16.86
N LEU A 317 -3.37 -11.25 16.25
CA LEU A 317 -4.48 -11.36 15.30
C LEU A 317 -4.02 -11.82 13.89
N GLY A 318 -2.71 -11.77 13.64
CA GLY A 318 -2.10 -12.25 12.40
C GLY A 318 -1.59 -11.15 11.48
N ILE A 319 -1.34 -9.95 11.98
CA ILE A 319 -0.65 -8.90 11.23
C ILE A 319 0.85 -9.19 11.23
N ASP A 320 1.42 -9.39 10.05
CA ASP A 320 2.82 -9.74 9.83
C ASP A 320 3.68 -8.52 9.44
N MET A 321 3.03 -7.44 8.98
CA MET A 321 3.68 -6.21 8.54
C MET A 321 2.91 -4.97 9.01
N LEU A 322 3.63 -3.96 9.51
CA LEU A 322 3.08 -2.62 9.73
C LEU A 322 3.47 -1.70 8.57
N HIS A 323 2.48 -1.17 7.87
CA HIS A 323 2.67 -0.10 6.90
C HIS A 323 2.49 1.24 7.62
N LEU A 324 3.59 1.96 7.86
CA LEU A 324 3.68 3.04 8.83
C LEU A 324 3.70 4.43 8.19
N GLY A 325 2.91 5.34 8.76
CA GLY A 325 3.11 6.77 8.60
C GLY A 325 4.25 7.23 9.51
N LEU A 326 5.45 7.43 8.99
CA LEU A 326 6.68 7.70 9.76
C LEU A 326 6.87 9.20 10.09
N GLY A 327 5.79 9.90 10.46
CA GLY A 327 5.84 11.32 10.82
C GLY A 327 6.20 11.61 12.28
N ASP A 328 6.11 10.63 13.18
CA ASP A 328 6.31 10.82 14.63
C ASP A 328 7.75 10.45 15.03
N GLU A 329 8.51 11.45 15.47
CA GLU A 329 9.92 11.28 15.84
C GLU A 329 10.11 10.44 17.10
N LYS A 330 9.20 10.57 18.09
CA LYS A 330 9.28 9.79 19.32
C LYS A 330 9.01 8.32 19.05
N PHE A 331 8.03 8.01 18.19
CA PHE A 331 7.80 6.64 17.73
C PHE A 331 9.05 6.04 17.06
N LYS A 332 9.68 6.78 16.15
CA LYS A 332 10.89 6.33 15.46
C LYS A 332 12.05 6.05 16.42
N LYS A 333 12.14 6.82 17.49
CA LYS A 333 13.22 6.70 18.47
C LYS A 333 12.96 5.60 19.49
N ASP A 334 11.76 5.57 20.07
CA ASP A 334 11.50 4.81 21.31
C ASP A 334 10.76 3.48 21.03
N VAL A 335 10.01 3.38 19.93
CA VAL A 335 9.21 2.19 19.60
C VAL A 335 9.79 1.41 18.41
N PHE A 336 10.07 2.10 17.30
CA PHE A 336 10.45 1.45 16.05
C PHE A 336 11.65 0.47 16.18
N PRO A 337 12.73 0.75 16.94
CA PRO A 337 13.85 -0.19 17.06
C PRO A 337 13.46 -1.54 17.68
N GLN A 338 12.36 -1.58 18.43
CA GLN A 338 11.88 -2.81 19.08
C GLN A 338 11.11 -3.71 18.10
N LEU A 339 10.61 -3.16 16.96
CA LEU A 339 9.85 -3.93 15.97
C LEU A 339 10.68 -5.05 15.30
N ALA A 340 11.98 -4.89 15.23
CA ALA A 340 12.88 -5.91 14.68
C ALA A 340 12.95 -7.17 15.54
N THR A 341 12.61 -7.07 16.84
CA THR A 341 12.62 -8.19 17.81
C THR A 341 11.25 -8.83 17.98
N LEU A 342 10.19 -8.18 17.50
CA LEU A 342 8.83 -8.70 17.44
C LEU A 342 8.63 -9.53 16.17
#